data_c0a6f88e6da6c1a2718c372a5ce89798
#
_entry.id   c0a6f88e6da6c1a2718c372a5ce89798
#
_cell.length_a   1.000
_cell.length_b   1.000
_cell.length_c   1.000
_cell.angle_alpha   90.00
_cell.angle_beta   90.00
_cell.angle_gamma   90.00
#
_symmetry.space_group_name_H-M   'P 1'
#
loop_
_entity.id
_entity.type
_entity.pdbx_description
1 polymer ?
#
loop_
_entity_poly.entity_id
_entity_poly.type
_entity_poly.pdbx_seq_one_letter_code
_entity_poly.pdbx_strand_id
1 'polypeptide(L)'
;MVDFLEIGRVNKKGYTEIYPKFVLKRRSEDLMIRGGDFYAIWLEDRGLWSTDEMDLTYLVDQELSRVSQEIRDKGNVVKTLYMWDAESGMIDQWHKFCQRQCRDNFHMLDEKLIFSNQELKKTDYASKCLNYPLEEGNTPGWDKLMSVLYSPAERHKIEWAIGSIITGDSKDLQKFMVLYGPPGSGKSTVLNIIQQLFDGYYSVFDAKALGNPSN
;
A
#
# COMPACT_ATOMS: atom_id res chain seq x y z
N MET A 1 8.53 -2.53 -18.18
CA MET A 1 7.40 -3.52 -18.26
C MET A 1 7.53 -4.44 -17.06
N VAL A 2 6.46 -4.61 -16.31
CA VAL A 2 6.45 -5.51 -15.14
C VAL A 2 6.61 -6.97 -15.56
N ASP A 3 7.21 -7.76 -14.70
CA ASP A 3 7.64 -9.12 -15.03
C ASP A 3 6.51 -10.17 -15.04
N PHE A 4 5.32 -9.80 -14.60
CA PHE A 4 4.11 -10.65 -14.58
C PHE A 4 3.15 -10.42 -15.75
N LEU A 5 3.46 -9.49 -16.65
CA LEU A 5 2.62 -9.11 -17.78
C LEU A 5 3.32 -9.34 -19.12
N GLU A 6 2.67 -10.04 -20.01
CA GLU A 6 2.98 -10.13 -21.45
C GLU A 6 1.78 -9.61 -22.26
N ILE A 7 2.02 -9.07 -23.44
CA ILE A 7 0.95 -8.71 -24.36
C ILE A 7 0.74 -9.86 -25.36
N GLY A 8 -0.39 -10.56 -25.18
CA GLY A 8 -0.84 -11.59 -26.11
C GLY A 8 -1.26 -10.98 -27.45
N ARG A 9 -1.00 -11.68 -28.54
CA ARG A 9 -1.35 -11.25 -29.90
C ARG A 9 -2.00 -12.40 -30.67
N VAL A 10 -3.12 -12.10 -31.31
CA VAL A 10 -3.82 -13.02 -32.21
C VAL A 10 -4.08 -12.33 -33.54
N ASN A 11 -3.48 -12.85 -34.60
CA ASN A 11 -3.75 -12.34 -35.96
C ASN A 11 -5.08 -12.88 -36.46
N LYS A 12 -5.98 -11.99 -36.79
CA LYS A 12 -7.28 -12.25 -37.39
C LYS A 12 -7.35 -11.66 -38.80
N LYS A 13 -8.35 -12.05 -39.60
CA LYS A 13 -8.51 -11.52 -40.95
C LYS A 13 -8.76 -10.00 -40.86
N GLY A 14 -7.78 -9.20 -41.30
CA GLY A 14 -7.85 -7.75 -41.38
C GLY A 14 -7.40 -6.98 -40.13
N TYR A 15 -7.08 -7.62 -39.01
CA TYR A 15 -6.55 -6.93 -37.83
C TYR A 15 -5.77 -7.86 -36.89
N THR A 16 -4.98 -7.28 -36.02
CA THR A 16 -4.36 -7.98 -34.90
C THR A 16 -5.12 -7.66 -33.60
N GLU A 17 -5.56 -8.68 -32.88
CA GLU A 17 -6.15 -8.52 -31.55
C GLU A 17 -5.05 -8.65 -30.50
N ILE A 18 -4.99 -7.71 -29.56
CA ILE A 18 -4.05 -7.73 -28.43
C ILE A 18 -4.80 -7.73 -27.09
N TYR A 19 -4.22 -8.42 -26.11
CA TYR A 19 -4.82 -8.60 -24.79
C TYR A 19 -3.74 -8.81 -23.73
N PRO A 20 -4.01 -8.53 -22.44
CA PRO A 20 -3.08 -8.81 -21.37
C PRO A 20 -3.00 -10.32 -21.13
N LYS A 21 -1.79 -10.83 -21.02
CA LYS A 21 -1.50 -12.22 -20.64
C LYS A 21 -0.70 -12.22 -19.36
N PHE A 22 -1.33 -12.71 -18.28
CA PHE A 22 -0.67 -12.76 -16.99
C PHE A 22 0.19 -14.01 -16.88
N VAL A 23 1.44 -13.82 -16.48
CA VAL A 23 2.43 -14.89 -16.30
C VAL A 23 3.10 -14.72 -14.95
N LEU A 24 3.26 -15.82 -14.20
CA LEU A 24 4.01 -15.81 -12.96
C LEU A 24 5.38 -16.42 -13.19
N LYS A 25 6.40 -15.60 -13.11
CA LYS A 25 7.78 -16.10 -13.01
C LYS A 25 8.00 -16.67 -11.60
N ARG A 26 8.85 -17.68 -11.49
CA ARG A 26 9.16 -18.36 -10.22
C ARG A 26 9.57 -17.40 -9.10
N ARG A 27 10.14 -16.24 -9.45
CA ARG A 27 10.48 -15.14 -8.55
C ARG A 27 10.10 -13.85 -9.25
N SER A 28 8.83 -13.47 -9.14
CA SER A 28 8.41 -12.16 -9.60
C SER A 28 8.95 -11.10 -8.64
N GLU A 29 9.53 -10.04 -9.21
CA GLU A 29 10.01 -8.87 -8.46
C GLU A 29 8.95 -7.77 -8.42
N ASP A 30 7.92 -7.86 -9.26
CA ASP A 30 6.90 -6.83 -9.43
C ASP A 30 5.51 -7.25 -8.93
N LEU A 31 5.36 -8.52 -8.52
CA LEU A 31 4.07 -9.06 -8.08
C LEU A 31 4.22 -9.95 -6.84
N MET A 32 3.46 -9.64 -5.81
CA MET A 32 3.23 -10.51 -4.64
C MET A 32 1.80 -11.07 -4.68
N ILE A 33 1.64 -12.36 -4.36
CA ILE A 33 0.34 -13.02 -4.27
C ILE A 33 0.31 -13.93 -3.04
N ARG A 34 -0.80 -13.90 -2.30
CA ARG A 34 -1.06 -14.82 -1.20
C ARG A 34 -2.52 -15.27 -1.19
N GLY A 35 -2.75 -16.58 -1.20
CA GLY A 35 -4.06 -17.20 -0.97
C GLY A 35 -5.14 -16.95 -2.03
N GLY A 36 -4.81 -16.26 -3.12
CA GLY A 36 -5.76 -15.93 -4.17
C GLY A 36 -6.61 -14.67 -3.92
N ASP A 37 -6.64 -14.18 -2.69
CA ASP A 37 -7.43 -13.01 -2.30
C ASP A 37 -6.57 -11.76 -2.10
N PHE A 38 -5.27 -11.95 -1.98
CA PHE A 38 -4.32 -10.85 -1.82
C PHE A 38 -3.33 -10.83 -2.98
N TYR A 39 -3.12 -9.65 -3.53
CA TYR A 39 -1.99 -9.34 -4.39
C TYR A 39 -1.47 -7.93 -4.10
N ALA A 40 -0.20 -7.70 -4.44
CA ALA A 40 0.37 -6.36 -4.51
C ALA A 40 1.29 -6.28 -5.73
N ILE A 41 1.23 -5.16 -6.43
CA ILE A 41 2.05 -4.86 -7.60
C ILE A 41 3.00 -3.72 -7.31
N TRP A 42 4.20 -3.77 -7.88
CA TRP A 42 5.16 -2.68 -7.79
C TRP A 42 4.84 -1.59 -8.82
N LEU A 43 4.75 -0.34 -8.34
CA LEU A 43 4.55 0.85 -9.17
C LEU A 43 5.87 1.62 -9.24
N GLU A 44 6.57 1.50 -10.36
CA GLU A 44 7.90 2.11 -10.56
C GLU A 44 7.86 3.64 -10.49
N ASP A 45 6.79 4.24 -10.98
CA ASP A 45 6.59 5.70 -10.99
C ASP A 45 6.38 6.30 -9.59
N ARG A 46 5.86 5.51 -8.66
CA ARG A 46 5.64 5.92 -7.26
C ARG A 46 6.70 5.37 -6.32
N GLY A 47 7.44 4.33 -6.71
CA GLY A 47 8.36 3.61 -5.84
C GLY A 47 7.65 2.90 -4.68
N LEU A 48 6.41 2.44 -4.89
CA LEU A 48 5.55 1.84 -3.87
C LEU A 48 4.86 0.57 -4.38
N TRP A 49 4.51 -0.30 -3.45
CA TRP A 49 3.62 -1.42 -3.72
C TRP A 49 2.16 -0.97 -3.64
N SER A 50 1.32 -1.45 -4.55
CA SER A 50 -0.12 -1.18 -4.53
C SER A 50 -0.94 -2.47 -4.49
N THR A 51 -2.01 -2.45 -3.69
CA THR A 51 -3.04 -3.49 -3.64
C THR A 51 -4.33 -3.04 -4.33
N ASP A 52 -4.32 -1.86 -4.95
CA ASP A 52 -5.48 -1.29 -5.61
C ASP A 52 -5.64 -1.85 -7.03
N GLU A 53 -6.83 -2.36 -7.34
CA GLU A 53 -7.18 -2.89 -8.67
C GLU A 53 -7.17 -1.80 -9.74
N MET A 54 -7.43 -0.55 -9.36
CA MET A 54 -7.37 0.56 -10.30
C MET A 54 -5.93 0.84 -10.75
N ASP A 55 -4.96 0.74 -9.85
CA ASP A 55 -3.55 0.87 -10.19
C ASP A 55 -3.08 -0.25 -11.13
N LEU A 56 -3.52 -1.50 -10.88
CA LEU A 56 -3.27 -2.62 -11.77
C LEU A 56 -3.85 -2.37 -13.17
N THR A 57 -5.14 -1.99 -13.20
CA THR A 57 -5.85 -1.72 -14.45
C THR A 57 -5.13 -0.64 -15.24
N TYR A 58 -4.77 0.46 -14.59
CA TYR A 58 -4.05 1.56 -15.22
C TYR A 58 -2.71 1.13 -15.80
N LEU A 59 -1.91 0.39 -15.04
CA LEU A 59 -0.59 -0.11 -15.46
C LEU A 59 -0.70 -1.01 -16.69
N VAL A 60 -1.65 -1.95 -16.68
CA VAL A 60 -1.85 -2.90 -17.77
C VAL A 60 -2.36 -2.18 -19.03
N ASP A 61 -3.33 -1.27 -18.88
CA ASP A 61 -3.94 -0.57 -19.99
C ASP A 61 -3.01 0.47 -20.63
N GLN A 62 -2.09 1.06 -19.85
CA GLN A 62 -1.00 1.86 -20.41
C GLN A 62 -0.10 1.04 -21.34
N GLU A 63 0.31 -0.17 -20.90
CA GLU A 63 1.17 -1.02 -21.71
C GLU A 63 0.45 -1.52 -22.98
N LEU A 64 -0.83 -1.87 -22.87
CA LEU A 64 -1.67 -2.20 -24.03
C LEU A 64 -1.77 -1.03 -25.01
N SER A 65 -1.96 0.19 -24.49
CA SER A 65 -2.03 1.40 -25.32
C SER A 65 -0.73 1.66 -26.06
N ARG A 66 0.41 1.50 -25.38
CA ARG A 66 1.75 1.62 -25.98
C ARG A 66 1.94 0.64 -27.13
N VAL A 67 1.64 -0.65 -26.89
CA VAL A 67 1.78 -1.70 -27.91
C VAL A 67 0.77 -1.50 -29.07
N SER A 68 -0.44 -1.06 -28.74
CA SER A 68 -1.46 -0.72 -29.75
C SER A 68 -0.97 0.38 -30.71
N GLN A 69 -0.36 1.42 -30.16
CA GLN A 69 0.20 2.52 -30.95
C GLN A 69 1.34 2.04 -31.84
N GLU A 70 2.27 1.23 -31.32
CA GLU A 70 3.37 0.65 -32.12
C GLU A 70 2.87 -0.18 -33.34
N ILE A 71 1.74 -0.88 -33.18
CA ILE A 71 1.13 -1.67 -34.25
C ILE A 71 0.51 -0.75 -35.31
N ARG A 72 -0.19 0.32 -34.88
CA ARG A 72 -0.80 1.32 -35.75
C ARG A 72 0.24 2.09 -36.55
N ASP A 73 1.35 2.47 -35.94
CA ASP A 73 2.46 3.19 -36.57
C ASP A 73 3.09 2.38 -37.71
N LYS A 74 3.00 1.04 -37.65
CA LYS A 74 3.40 0.12 -38.73
C LYS A 74 2.33 -0.07 -39.80
N GLY A 75 1.22 0.69 -39.77
CA GLY A 75 0.15 0.61 -40.72
C GLY A 75 -0.82 -0.55 -40.52
N ASN A 76 -0.77 -1.24 -39.38
CA ASN A 76 -1.65 -2.37 -39.10
C ASN A 76 -2.87 -1.95 -38.27
N VAL A 77 -4.01 -2.61 -38.55
CA VAL A 77 -5.22 -2.44 -37.73
C VAL A 77 -5.12 -3.29 -36.47
N VAL A 78 -5.42 -2.69 -35.31
CA VAL A 78 -5.37 -3.37 -34.01
C VAL A 78 -6.69 -3.22 -33.25
N LYS A 79 -7.14 -4.31 -32.64
CA LYS A 79 -8.20 -4.36 -31.64
C LYS A 79 -7.56 -4.65 -30.27
N THR A 80 -7.76 -3.79 -29.31
CA THR A 80 -7.22 -3.93 -27.96
C THR A 80 -8.31 -4.37 -27.00
N LEU A 81 -8.05 -5.39 -26.20
CA LEU A 81 -8.92 -5.82 -25.09
C LEU A 81 -8.36 -5.22 -23.80
N TYR A 82 -8.89 -4.08 -23.40
CA TYR A 82 -8.49 -3.37 -22.19
C TYR A 82 -9.07 -4.00 -20.93
N MET A 83 -8.40 -3.86 -19.78
CA MET A 83 -8.91 -4.33 -18.49
C MET A 83 -10.13 -3.55 -18.02
N TRP A 84 -10.17 -2.23 -18.28
CA TRP A 84 -11.31 -1.37 -17.91
C TRP A 84 -12.60 -1.70 -18.68
N ASP A 85 -12.48 -2.38 -19.83
CA ASP A 85 -13.63 -2.78 -20.62
C ASP A 85 -14.30 -4.01 -19.99
N ALA A 86 -15.47 -3.81 -19.38
CA ALA A 86 -16.22 -4.86 -18.69
C ALA A 86 -16.59 -6.03 -19.63
N GLU A 87 -16.76 -5.79 -20.94
CA GLU A 87 -17.08 -6.83 -21.93
C GLU A 87 -15.85 -7.71 -22.25
N SER A 88 -14.64 -7.24 -21.97
CA SER A 88 -13.41 -7.99 -22.24
C SER A 88 -13.22 -9.19 -21.31
N GLY A 89 -13.75 -9.14 -20.09
CA GLY A 89 -13.57 -10.16 -19.04
C GLY A 89 -12.13 -10.29 -18.53
N MET A 90 -11.27 -9.28 -18.77
CA MET A 90 -9.84 -9.35 -18.39
C MET A 90 -9.62 -9.24 -16.90
N ILE A 91 -10.44 -8.50 -16.15
CA ILE A 91 -10.40 -8.44 -14.68
C ILE A 91 -10.74 -9.81 -14.08
N ASP A 92 -11.77 -10.48 -14.60
CA ASP A 92 -12.10 -11.85 -14.15
C ASP A 92 -10.94 -12.84 -14.43
N GLN A 93 -10.24 -12.66 -15.53
CA GLN A 93 -9.07 -13.48 -15.84
C GLN A 93 -7.90 -13.19 -14.88
N TRP A 94 -7.72 -11.96 -14.45
CA TRP A 94 -6.76 -11.59 -13.41
C TRP A 94 -7.10 -12.26 -12.08
N HIS A 95 -8.33 -12.17 -11.62
CA HIS A 95 -8.77 -12.82 -10.37
C HIS A 95 -8.56 -14.34 -10.43
N LYS A 96 -8.95 -14.98 -11.54
CA LYS A 96 -8.70 -16.42 -11.76
C LYS A 96 -7.21 -16.75 -11.80
N PHE A 97 -6.37 -15.88 -12.36
CA PHE A 97 -4.93 -16.03 -12.34
C PHE A 97 -4.41 -16.00 -10.89
N CYS A 98 -4.77 -15.00 -10.10
CA CYS A 98 -4.38 -14.88 -8.69
C CYS A 98 -4.81 -16.11 -7.88
N GLN A 99 -6.06 -16.58 -8.03
CA GLN A 99 -6.57 -17.77 -7.34
C GLN A 99 -5.79 -19.05 -7.66
N ARG A 100 -5.30 -19.18 -8.89
CA ARG A 100 -4.52 -20.36 -9.33
C ARG A 100 -3.06 -20.30 -8.90
N GLN A 101 -2.56 -19.12 -8.60
CA GLN A 101 -1.14 -18.85 -8.27
C GLN A 101 -0.93 -18.70 -6.76
N CYS A 102 -1.69 -19.47 -5.96
CA CYS A 102 -1.51 -19.57 -4.51
C CYS A 102 -0.09 -20.04 -4.19
N ARG A 103 0.87 -19.15 -3.96
CA ARG A 103 2.29 -19.45 -3.71
C ARG A 103 2.89 -18.51 -2.69
N ASP A 104 4.06 -18.90 -2.15
CA ASP A 104 4.84 -18.21 -1.12
C ASP A 104 5.66 -17.02 -1.67
N ASN A 105 5.10 -16.24 -2.57
CA ASN A 105 5.68 -14.96 -3.01
C ASN A 105 4.98 -13.82 -2.28
N PHE A 106 5.17 -13.77 -0.96
CA PHE A 106 4.51 -12.78 -0.13
C PHE A 106 5.47 -12.23 0.93
N HIS A 107 5.44 -10.93 1.07
CA HIS A 107 6.03 -10.18 2.17
C HIS A 107 4.96 -9.30 2.84
N MET A 108 5.06 -9.12 4.12
CA MET A 108 4.20 -8.16 4.83
C MET A 108 4.50 -6.75 4.32
N LEU A 109 3.44 -6.01 4.01
CA LEU A 109 3.57 -4.60 3.65
C LEU A 109 3.59 -3.72 4.90
N ASP A 110 4.29 -2.60 4.78
CA ASP A 110 4.28 -1.52 5.78
C ASP A 110 4.71 -1.94 7.19
N GLU A 111 5.62 -2.92 7.29
CA GLU A 111 6.20 -3.29 8.59
C GLU A 111 7.11 -2.21 9.17
N LYS A 112 7.59 -1.30 8.33
CA LYS A 112 8.39 -0.14 8.71
C LYS A 112 7.71 1.13 8.24
N LEU A 113 7.82 2.19 9.02
CA LEU A 113 7.45 3.52 8.59
C LEU A 113 8.45 4.04 7.56
N ILE A 114 7.94 4.63 6.50
CA ILE A 114 8.75 5.29 5.49
C ILE A 114 8.47 6.78 5.53
N PHE A 115 9.51 7.59 5.53
CA PHE A 115 9.45 9.05 5.57
C PHE A 115 9.87 9.64 4.24
N SER A 116 9.41 10.86 3.93
CA SER A 116 9.59 11.50 2.62
C SER A 116 11.05 11.74 2.21
N ASN A 117 11.98 11.74 3.16
CA ASN A 117 13.42 11.89 2.92
C ASN A 117 14.19 10.57 2.80
N GLN A 118 13.48 9.42 2.74
CA GLN A 118 14.10 8.12 2.57
C GLN A 118 14.01 7.66 1.12
N GLU A 119 15.09 7.06 0.61
CA GLU A 119 15.09 6.40 -0.69
C GLU A 119 14.37 5.05 -0.58
N LEU A 120 13.31 4.86 -1.36
CA LEU A 120 12.51 3.65 -1.37
C LEU A 120 13.07 2.60 -2.33
N LYS A 121 13.08 1.35 -1.87
CA LYS A 121 13.45 0.16 -2.65
C LYS A 121 12.30 -0.85 -2.66
N LYS A 122 12.20 -1.65 -3.70
CA LYS A 122 11.22 -2.75 -3.77
C LYS A 122 11.24 -3.64 -2.53
N THR A 123 12.42 -3.86 -1.96
CA THR A 123 12.66 -4.70 -0.77
C THR A 123 12.20 -4.08 0.55
N ASP A 124 11.79 -2.82 0.55
CA ASP A 124 11.22 -2.18 1.73
C ASP A 124 9.75 -2.56 1.94
N TYR A 125 9.12 -3.15 0.92
CA TYR A 125 7.73 -3.64 0.94
C TYR A 125 6.75 -2.61 1.49
N ALA A 126 6.91 -1.34 1.06
CA ALA A 126 6.07 -0.23 1.49
C ALA A 126 4.95 0.03 0.47
N SER A 127 3.72 0.16 0.96
CA SER A 127 2.57 0.60 0.16
C SER A 127 2.24 2.07 0.34
N LYS A 128 2.89 2.74 1.30
CA LYS A 128 2.67 4.14 1.65
C LYS A 128 3.93 4.76 2.22
N CYS A 129 3.96 6.09 2.18
CA CYS A 129 5.05 6.91 2.67
C CYS A 129 4.46 8.11 3.41
N LEU A 130 5.03 8.46 4.56
CA LEU A 130 4.67 9.68 5.28
C LEU A 130 5.17 10.90 4.47
N ASN A 131 4.34 11.92 4.36
CA ASN A 131 4.59 13.08 3.51
C ASN A 131 5.52 14.14 4.13
N TYR A 132 6.21 13.80 5.21
CA TYR A 132 7.17 14.65 5.91
C TYR A 132 8.47 13.89 6.20
N PRO A 133 9.61 14.59 6.34
CA PRO A 133 10.89 13.97 6.63
C PRO A 133 11.02 13.59 8.11
N LEU A 134 11.82 12.56 8.40
CA LEU A 134 12.31 12.29 9.75
C LEU A 134 13.63 13.07 9.93
N GLU A 135 13.58 14.13 10.72
CA GLU A 135 14.73 15.00 10.96
C GLU A 135 14.66 15.64 12.35
N GLU A 136 15.81 16.10 12.83
CA GLU A 136 15.85 16.87 14.07
C GLU A 136 15.27 18.29 13.84
N GLY A 137 14.47 18.74 14.81
CA GLY A 137 13.83 20.05 14.70
C GLY A 137 13.25 20.53 16.03
N ASN A 138 12.90 21.81 16.08
CA ASN A 138 12.22 22.38 17.23
C ASN A 138 10.70 22.19 17.11
N THR A 139 10.06 21.78 18.18
CA THR A 139 8.63 21.52 18.27
C THR A 139 7.91 22.44 19.26
N PRO A 140 7.99 23.77 19.11
CA PRO A 140 7.49 24.72 20.13
C PRO A 140 5.97 24.59 20.36
N GLY A 141 5.20 24.23 19.35
CA GLY A 141 3.75 23.96 19.48
C GLY A 141 3.47 22.74 20.34
N TRP A 142 4.19 21.64 20.11
CA TRP A 142 4.13 20.45 20.93
C TRP A 142 4.57 20.70 22.35
N ASP A 143 5.70 21.34 22.54
CA ASP A 143 6.27 21.69 23.86
C ASP A 143 5.27 22.50 24.70
N LYS A 144 4.66 23.53 24.11
CA LYS A 144 3.65 24.34 24.76
C LYS A 144 2.41 23.53 25.13
N LEU A 145 1.90 22.73 24.20
CA LEU A 145 0.71 21.89 24.42
C LEU A 145 0.96 20.92 25.57
N MET A 146 2.06 20.16 25.49
CA MET A 146 2.38 19.12 26.48
C MET A 146 2.67 19.69 27.87
N SER A 147 3.31 20.85 27.97
CA SER A 147 3.57 21.49 29.26
C SER A 147 2.29 21.97 29.98
N VAL A 148 1.21 22.24 29.23
CA VAL A 148 -0.09 22.63 29.81
C VAL A 148 -0.94 21.42 30.23
N LEU A 149 -0.86 20.33 29.45
CA LEU A 149 -1.76 19.19 29.62
C LEU A 149 -1.22 18.10 30.53
N TYR A 150 0.10 17.91 30.61
CA TYR A 150 0.73 16.76 31.24
C TYR A 150 1.94 17.14 32.09
N SER A 151 2.17 16.36 33.14
CA SER A 151 3.41 16.44 33.91
C SER A 151 4.60 15.99 33.04
N PRO A 152 5.84 16.40 33.39
CA PRO A 152 7.04 15.95 32.65
C PRO A 152 7.16 14.43 32.53
N ALA A 153 6.77 13.69 33.56
CA ALA A 153 6.82 12.22 33.56
C ALA A 153 5.78 11.60 32.63
N GLU A 154 4.58 12.16 32.54
CA GLU A 154 3.53 11.71 31.61
C GLU A 154 3.90 12.07 30.17
N ARG A 155 4.38 13.27 29.94
CA ARG A 155 4.92 13.71 28.65
C ARG A 155 5.98 12.75 28.14
N HIS A 156 6.97 12.41 28.97
CA HIS A 156 8.04 11.49 28.60
C HIS A 156 7.50 10.11 28.17
N LYS A 157 6.47 9.59 28.87
CA LYS A 157 5.84 8.31 28.48
C LYS A 157 5.16 8.38 27.11
N ILE A 158 4.48 9.50 26.81
CA ILE A 158 3.82 9.70 25.52
C ILE A 158 4.87 9.79 24.40
N GLU A 159 5.90 10.59 24.59
CA GLU A 159 7.01 10.75 23.62
C GLU A 159 7.78 9.43 23.42
N TRP A 160 8.00 8.68 24.50
CA TRP A 160 8.59 7.34 24.40
C TRP A 160 7.72 6.38 23.58
N ALA A 161 6.40 6.40 23.78
CA ALA A 161 5.49 5.56 22.99
C ALA A 161 5.50 5.94 21.51
N ILE A 162 5.52 7.22 21.17
CA ILE A 162 5.66 7.71 19.78
C ILE A 162 7.01 7.24 19.21
N GLY A 163 8.10 7.40 19.96
CA GLY A 163 9.43 6.95 19.55
C GLY A 163 9.49 5.45 19.27
N SER A 164 8.82 4.62 20.08
CA SER A 164 8.78 3.16 19.89
C SER A 164 8.05 2.72 18.62
N ILE A 165 7.11 3.53 18.12
CA ILE A 165 6.45 3.30 16.82
C ILE A 165 7.44 3.62 15.69
N ILE A 166 8.15 4.75 15.80
CA ILE A 166 9.12 5.21 14.78
C ILE A 166 10.27 4.21 14.61
N THR A 167 10.79 3.66 15.72
CA THR A 167 11.89 2.68 15.69
C THR A 167 11.43 1.27 15.33
N GLY A 168 10.12 0.99 15.35
CA GLY A 168 9.57 -0.35 15.12
C GLY A 168 9.64 -1.28 16.34
N ASP A 169 10.15 -0.82 17.49
CA ASP A 169 10.34 -1.62 18.71
C ASP A 169 9.03 -1.94 19.44
N SER A 170 7.92 -1.34 19.05
CA SER A 170 6.61 -1.51 19.71
C SER A 170 6.15 -2.97 19.77
N LYS A 171 6.51 -3.79 18.80
CA LYS A 171 6.21 -5.24 18.78
C LYS A 171 6.95 -5.99 19.87
N ASP A 172 8.22 -5.67 20.13
CA ASP A 172 9.07 -6.34 21.12
C ASP A 172 8.75 -5.90 22.54
N LEU A 173 8.30 -4.66 22.70
CA LEU A 173 7.91 -4.10 23.97
C LEU A 173 6.65 -4.74 24.56
N GLN A 174 5.75 -5.27 23.74
CA GLN A 174 4.49 -5.92 24.12
C GLN A 174 3.67 -5.11 25.14
N LYS A 175 3.66 -3.78 24.99
CA LYS A 175 2.95 -2.85 25.87
C LYS A 175 1.99 -1.99 25.06
N PHE A 176 0.93 -1.57 25.70
CA PHE A 176 0.01 -0.58 25.17
C PHE A 176 -0.12 0.59 26.13
N MET A 177 -0.38 1.78 25.59
CA MET A 177 -0.56 2.98 26.38
C MET A 177 -2.06 3.24 26.58
N VAL A 178 -2.45 3.52 27.83
CA VAL A 178 -3.79 3.93 28.19
C VAL A 178 -3.78 5.38 28.65
N LEU A 179 -4.54 6.24 27.96
CA LEU A 179 -4.78 7.60 28.36
C LEU A 179 -6.04 7.64 29.23
N TYR A 180 -5.87 7.88 30.53
CA TYR A 180 -6.94 7.96 31.52
C TYR A 180 -7.02 9.36 32.14
N GLY A 181 -8.24 9.84 32.41
CA GLY A 181 -8.45 11.15 33.03
C GLY A 181 -9.86 11.71 32.77
N PRO A 182 -10.22 12.82 33.41
CA PRO A 182 -11.55 13.44 33.27
C PRO A 182 -11.78 13.97 31.84
N PRO A 183 -13.04 14.27 31.49
CA PRO A 183 -13.34 15.01 30.27
C PRO A 183 -12.57 16.34 30.21
N GLY A 184 -12.12 16.74 29.01
CA GLY A 184 -11.37 17.99 28.80
C GLY A 184 -9.88 17.94 29.16
N SER A 185 -9.32 16.78 29.58
CA SER A 185 -7.88 16.64 29.92
C SER A 185 -6.95 16.46 28.72
N GLY A 186 -7.36 16.79 27.51
CA GLY A 186 -6.53 16.78 26.30
C GLY A 186 -6.25 15.41 25.68
N LYS A 187 -6.81 14.29 26.18
CA LYS A 187 -6.59 12.93 25.66
C LYS A 187 -6.85 12.82 24.15
N SER A 188 -8.04 13.27 23.72
CA SER A 188 -8.41 13.23 22.30
C SER A 188 -7.54 14.13 21.44
N THR A 189 -7.08 15.27 21.98
CA THR A 189 -6.17 16.17 21.28
C THR A 189 -4.85 15.49 20.97
N VAL A 190 -4.24 14.82 21.95
CA VAL A 190 -2.99 14.08 21.76
C VAL A 190 -3.18 12.89 20.82
N LEU A 191 -4.27 12.11 20.96
CA LEU A 191 -4.57 11.02 20.04
C LEU A 191 -4.74 11.48 18.60
N ASN A 192 -5.43 12.59 18.37
CA ASN A 192 -5.60 13.16 17.02
C ASN A 192 -4.25 13.61 16.43
N ILE A 193 -3.35 14.17 17.24
CA ILE A 193 -1.99 14.52 16.78
C ILE A 193 -1.21 13.26 16.40
N ILE A 194 -1.26 12.21 17.22
CA ILE A 194 -0.59 10.93 16.93
C ILE A 194 -1.18 10.32 15.64
N GLN A 195 -2.49 10.35 15.45
CA GLN A 195 -3.12 9.88 14.21
C GLN A 195 -2.63 10.66 12.99
N GLN A 196 -2.50 11.97 13.08
CA GLN A 196 -1.97 12.80 11.99
C GLN A 196 -0.48 12.55 11.72
N LEU A 197 0.31 12.30 12.78
CA LEU A 197 1.72 11.91 12.62
C LEU A 197 1.87 10.60 11.85
N PHE A 198 0.98 9.64 12.04
CA PHE A 198 1.04 8.32 11.40
C PHE A 198 -0.10 8.13 10.40
N ASP A 199 -0.42 9.17 9.65
CA ASP A 199 -1.49 9.11 8.65
C ASP A 199 -1.26 7.97 7.64
N GLY A 200 -2.32 7.20 7.40
CA GLY A 200 -2.26 5.99 6.59
C GLY A 200 -1.70 4.73 7.31
N TYR A 201 -1.04 4.86 8.47
CA TYR A 201 -0.47 3.74 9.23
C TYR A 201 -1.25 3.38 10.50
N TYR A 202 -2.31 4.10 10.82
CA TYR A 202 -3.14 3.80 11.99
C TYR A 202 -4.47 3.15 11.61
N SER A 203 -5.04 2.42 12.56
CA SER A 203 -6.43 1.94 12.49
C SER A 203 -7.14 2.18 13.82
N VAL A 204 -8.45 2.33 13.77
CA VAL A 204 -9.30 2.50 14.96
C VAL A 204 -10.22 1.29 15.07
N PHE A 205 -10.30 0.68 16.25
CA PHE A 205 -11.23 -0.40 16.51
C PHE A 205 -12.09 -0.08 17.74
N ASP A 206 -13.34 -0.58 17.77
CA ASP A 206 -14.18 -0.50 18.94
C ASP A 206 -13.85 -1.65 19.91
N ALA A 207 -13.33 -1.30 21.10
CA ALA A 207 -13.00 -2.28 22.12
C ALA A 207 -14.20 -3.15 22.56
N LYS A 208 -15.46 -2.66 22.38
CA LYS A 208 -16.65 -3.48 22.63
C LYS A 208 -16.78 -4.66 21.68
N ALA A 209 -16.25 -4.54 20.47
CA ALA A 209 -16.23 -5.64 19.51
C ALA A 209 -15.37 -6.83 19.98
N LEU A 210 -14.36 -6.59 20.82
CA LEU A 210 -13.51 -7.65 21.39
C LEU A 210 -14.24 -8.49 22.45
N GLY A 211 -15.29 -7.97 23.07
CA GLY A 211 -16.06 -8.65 24.11
C GLY A 211 -17.27 -9.45 23.61
N ASN A 212 -17.61 -9.33 22.33
CA ASN A 212 -18.70 -10.11 21.75
C ASN A 212 -18.12 -11.41 21.17
N PRO A 213 -18.48 -12.60 21.73
CA PRO A 213 -18.15 -13.84 21.05
C PRO A 213 -18.81 -13.79 19.68
N SER A 214 -18.03 -13.93 18.63
CA SER A 214 -18.54 -14.14 17.27
C SER A 214 -19.44 -15.38 17.26
N ASN A 215 -20.74 -15.17 17.03
CA ASN A 215 -21.65 -16.24 16.68
C ASN A 215 -21.29 -16.86 15.34
#